data_7f6686cc4a20fce1f4415d397532d0ee
#
_entry.id   7f6686cc4a20fce1f4415d397532d0ee
#
_cell.length_a   1.000
_cell.length_b   1.000
_cell.length_c   1.000
_cell.angle_alpha   90.00
_cell.angle_beta   90.00
_cell.angle_gamma   90.00
#
_symmetry.space_group_name_H-M   'P 1'
#
loop_
_entity.id
_entity.type
_entity.pdbx_description
1 polymer ?
#
loop_
_entity_poly.entity_id
_entity_poly.type
_entity_poly.pdbx_seq_one_letter_code
_entity_poly.pdbx_strand_id
1 'polypeptide(L)'
;RLLRDIGEGFRFLWSEKGLLAVACYFAFSSLAGGASQVITLPYFKGAFPNGEYVYMLVWGMMVVGRTAGGLVHYKVQLPTHRKYAIALTVYIVISLLEGGYLYTPVPVMMAMCLCDGLLGVTSYTIRISATQSYVPDEKKGRFNGAFNMLNTVGSLTGQLVAGALTVVLPPRLVLTAFMLVTAAAAIVFIGGNKTAVSAIYNRQQ
;
A
#
# COMPACT_ATOMS: atom_id res chain seq x y z
N ARG A 1 19.20 22.79 7.62
CA ARG A 1 18.81 22.70 6.19
C ARG A 1 17.79 21.58 5.99
N LEU A 2 18.09 20.34 6.41
CA LEU A 2 17.22 19.16 6.28
C LEU A 2 15.81 19.37 6.88
N LEU A 3 15.71 19.83 8.13
CA LEU A 3 14.42 20.05 8.79
C LEU A 3 13.57 21.13 8.10
N ARG A 4 14.21 22.15 7.53
CA ARG A 4 13.53 23.18 6.76
C ARG A 4 12.98 22.61 5.45
N ASP A 5 13.77 21.81 4.74
CA ASP A 5 13.37 21.18 3.47
C ASP A 5 12.21 20.18 3.68
N ILE A 6 12.21 19.43 4.80
CA ILE A 6 11.10 18.56 5.20
C ILE A 6 9.86 19.41 5.52
N GLY A 7 9.99 20.50 6.29
CA GLY A 7 8.87 21.40 6.60
C GLY A 7 8.26 22.05 5.37
N GLU A 8 9.07 22.42 4.39
CA GLU A 8 8.59 22.95 3.10
C GLU A 8 7.89 21.86 2.28
N GLY A 9 8.37 20.61 2.32
CA GLY A 9 7.70 19.45 1.71
C GLY A 9 6.32 19.19 2.30
N PHE A 10 6.19 19.21 3.62
CA PHE A 10 4.90 19.09 4.30
C PHE A 10 3.96 20.26 3.99
N ARG A 11 4.46 21.50 3.97
CA ARG A 11 3.65 22.67 3.59
C ARG A 11 3.12 22.55 2.17
N PHE A 12 3.94 22.11 1.23
CA PHE A 12 3.51 21.85 -0.15
C PHE A 12 2.46 20.74 -0.21
N LEU A 13 2.69 19.62 0.49
CA LEU A 13 1.73 18.53 0.56
C LEU A 13 0.38 18.98 1.12
N TRP A 14 0.39 19.83 2.15
CA TRP A 14 -0.83 20.38 2.78
C TRP A 14 -1.59 21.36 1.89
N SER A 15 -0.89 22.06 1.00
CA SER A 15 -1.50 23.00 0.06
C SER A 15 -2.23 22.32 -1.10
N GLU A 16 -1.90 21.05 -1.39
CA GLU A 16 -2.41 20.29 -2.54
C GLU A 16 -3.33 19.17 -2.10
N LYS A 17 -4.65 19.40 -2.11
CA LYS A 17 -5.66 18.45 -1.60
C LYS A 17 -5.54 17.05 -2.17
N GLY A 18 -5.27 16.92 -3.48
CA GLY A 18 -5.11 15.62 -4.13
C GLY A 18 -3.87 14.86 -3.67
N LEU A 19 -2.72 15.54 -3.56
CA LEU A 19 -1.48 14.96 -3.05
C LEU A 19 -1.60 14.58 -1.57
N LEU A 20 -2.26 15.42 -0.78
CA LEU A 20 -2.53 15.15 0.64
C LEU A 20 -3.40 13.90 0.80
N ALA A 21 -4.47 13.76 0.01
CA ALA A 21 -5.32 12.58 0.02
C ALA A 21 -4.54 11.29 -0.31
N VAL A 22 -3.70 11.34 -1.34
CA VAL A 22 -2.82 10.22 -1.71
C VAL A 22 -1.84 9.90 -0.59
N ALA A 23 -1.20 10.90 -0.01
CA ALA A 23 -0.23 10.71 1.08
C ALA A 23 -0.89 10.14 2.35
N CYS A 24 -2.07 10.62 2.72
CA CYS A 24 -2.84 10.06 3.84
C CYS A 24 -3.20 8.60 3.62
N TYR A 25 -3.71 8.25 2.44
CA TYR A 25 -4.00 6.85 2.11
C TYR A 25 -2.73 5.97 2.23
N PHE A 26 -1.61 6.40 1.64
CA PHE A 26 -0.37 5.61 1.71
C PHE A 26 0.26 5.56 3.10
N ALA A 27 0.02 6.54 3.97
CA ALA A 27 0.37 6.46 5.38
C ALA A 27 -0.39 5.33 6.09
N PHE A 28 -1.70 5.20 5.86
CA PHE A 28 -2.50 4.07 6.37
C PHE A 28 -2.09 2.73 5.75
N SER A 29 -1.82 2.69 4.44
CA SER A 29 -1.29 1.51 3.77
C SER A 29 0.05 1.07 4.37
N SER A 30 0.95 2.01 4.64
CA SER A 30 2.24 1.74 5.28
C SER A 30 2.07 1.28 6.73
N LEU A 31 1.10 1.82 7.46
CA LEU A 31 0.74 1.37 8.80
C LEU A 31 0.31 -0.10 8.79
N ALA A 32 -0.57 -0.49 7.87
CA ALA A 32 -0.99 -1.88 7.70
C ALA A 32 0.16 -2.78 7.22
N GLY A 33 1.01 -2.29 6.31
CA GLY A 33 2.22 -2.99 5.88
C GLY A 33 3.20 -3.24 7.02
N GLY A 34 3.39 -2.26 7.93
CA GLY A 34 4.17 -2.44 9.16
C GLY A 34 3.58 -3.50 10.09
N ALA A 35 2.26 -3.48 10.28
CA ALA A 35 1.55 -4.52 11.04
C ALA A 35 1.76 -5.91 10.44
N SER A 36 1.63 -6.04 9.11
CA SER A 36 1.85 -7.29 8.39
C SER A 36 3.25 -7.86 8.61
N GLN A 37 4.28 -7.01 8.62
CA GLN A 37 5.68 -7.44 8.84
C GLN A 37 5.90 -8.15 10.19
N VAL A 38 5.24 -7.72 11.26
CA VAL A 38 5.40 -8.31 12.59
C VAL A 38 4.42 -9.45 12.86
N ILE A 39 3.31 -9.52 12.14
CA ILE A 39 2.27 -10.52 12.36
C ILE A 39 2.51 -11.80 11.56
N THR A 40 2.91 -11.68 10.28
CA THR A 40 2.81 -12.80 9.33
C THR A 40 3.73 -13.95 9.66
N LEU A 41 5.03 -13.73 9.81
CA LEU A 41 5.96 -14.82 10.09
C LEU A 41 5.67 -15.53 11.43
N PRO A 42 5.44 -14.84 12.56
CA PRO A 42 5.02 -15.48 13.80
C PRO A 42 3.72 -16.28 13.67
N TYR A 43 2.75 -15.77 12.91
CA TYR A 43 1.51 -16.51 12.64
C TYR A 43 1.78 -17.84 11.95
N PHE A 44 2.56 -17.86 10.86
CA PHE A 44 2.89 -19.10 10.13
C PHE A 44 3.67 -20.08 11.00
N LYS A 45 4.62 -19.60 11.80
CA LYS A 45 5.39 -20.46 12.74
C LYS A 45 4.49 -21.12 13.79
N GLY A 46 3.46 -20.42 14.25
CA GLY A 46 2.52 -20.98 15.22
C GLY A 46 1.41 -21.85 14.62
N ALA A 47 1.04 -21.61 13.35
CA ALA A 47 -0.08 -22.28 12.70
C ALA A 47 0.31 -23.58 11.96
N PHE A 48 1.57 -23.73 11.55
CA PHE A 48 2.03 -24.85 10.72
C PHE A 48 3.31 -25.49 11.28
N PRO A 49 3.46 -26.83 11.20
CA PRO A 49 4.67 -27.54 11.66
C PRO A 49 5.97 -27.05 11.00
N ASN A 50 5.91 -26.68 9.70
CA ASN A 50 7.00 -26.11 8.92
C ASN A 50 6.66 -24.67 8.53
N GLY A 51 6.23 -23.84 9.50
CA GLY A 51 5.64 -22.51 9.26
C GLY A 51 6.55 -21.57 8.49
N GLU A 52 7.85 -21.60 8.71
CA GLU A 52 8.82 -20.78 7.95
C GLU A 52 8.83 -21.14 6.46
N TYR A 53 8.79 -22.42 6.14
CA TYR A 53 8.74 -22.90 4.76
C TYR A 53 7.42 -22.54 4.09
N VAL A 54 6.29 -22.72 4.79
CA VAL A 54 4.96 -22.32 4.29
C VAL A 54 4.90 -20.81 4.06
N TYR A 55 5.43 -20.01 4.99
CA TYR A 55 5.55 -18.57 4.83
C TYR A 55 6.35 -18.20 3.57
N MET A 56 7.51 -18.83 3.36
CA MET A 56 8.35 -18.58 2.17
C MET A 56 7.61 -18.92 0.87
N LEU A 57 6.86 -20.01 0.83
CA LEU A 57 6.06 -20.39 -0.34
C LEU A 57 4.95 -19.37 -0.63
N VAL A 58 4.19 -19.00 0.38
CA VAL A 58 3.06 -18.06 0.25
C VAL A 58 3.55 -16.68 -0.17
N TRP A 59 4.56 -16.13 0.53
CA TRP A 59 5.12 -14.81 0.20
C TRP A 59 5.96 -14.81 -1.07
N GLY A 60 6.59 -15.93 -1.40
CA GLY A 60 7.27 -16.12 -2.67
C GLY A 60 6.34 -15.93 -3.87
N MET A 61 5.07 -16.33 -3.75
CA MET A 61 4.07 -16.08 -4.79
C MET A 61 3.77 -14.59 -5.01
N MET A 62 3.90 -13.76 -3.97
CA MET A 62 3.82 -12.30 -4.14
C MET A 62 4.97 -11.77 -5.02
N VAL A 63 6.18 -12.28 -4.84
CA VAL A 63 7.33 -11.91 -5.68
C VAL A 63 7.10 -12.33 -7.13
N VAL A 64 6.59 -13.55 -7.35
CA VAL A 64 6.20 -14.04 -8.69
C VAL A 64 5.13 -13.12 -9.29
N GLY A 65 4.11 -12.76 -8.52
CA GLY A 65 3.06 -11.82 -8.93
C GLY A 65 3.60 -10.45 -9.31
N ARG A 66 4.52 -9.89 -8.53
CA ARG A 66 5.18 -8.60 -8.84
C ARG A 66 5.98 -8.67 -10.14
N THR A 67 6.73 -9.75 -10.34
CA THR A 67 7.50 -9.97 -11.59
C THR A 67 6.57 -10.06 -12.78
N ALA A 68 5.52 -10.88 -12.70
CA ALA A 68 4.51 -11.01 -13.75
C ALA A 68 3.80 -9.67 -14.02
N GLY A 69 3.41 -8.93 -12.97
CA GLY A 69 2.81 -7.60 -13.07
C GLY A 69 3.72 -6.60 -13.77
N GLY A 70 5.01 -6.60 -13.46
CA GLY A 70 6.00 -5.77 -14.14
C GLY A 70 6.08 -6.07 -15.63
N LEU A 71 6.10 -7.35 -16.01
CA LEU A 71 6.10 -7.78 -17.42
C LEU A 71 4.83 -7.37 -18.16
N VAL A 72 3.67 -7.47 -17.50
CA VAL A 72 2.38 -7.02 -18.06
C VAL A 72 2.41 -5.51 -18.31
N HIS A 73 2.84 -4.72 -17.32
CA HIS A 73 2.91 -3.26 -17.46
C HIS A 73 3.95 -2.78 -18.48
N TYR A 74 4.98 -3.57 -18.72
CA TYR A 74 5.93 -3.28 -19.80
C TYR A 74 5.27 -3.36 -21.20
N LYS A 75 4.34 -4.30 -21.39
CA LYS A 75 3.64 -4.52 -22.68
C LYS A 75 2.32 -3.76 -22.80
N VAL A 76 1.62 -3.55 -21.68
CA VAL A 76 0.26 -3.00 -21.67
C VAL A 76 0.26 -1.69 -20.88
N GLN A 77 0.04 -0.58 -21.59
CA GLN A 77 -0.14 0.72 -20.95
C GLN A 77 -1.57 0.86 -20.45
N LEU A 78 -1.71 1.32 -19.19
CA LEU A 78 -3.02 1.57 -18.61
C LEU A 78 -3.69 2.79 -19.28
N PRO A 79 -5.01 2.70 -19.58
CA PRO A 79 -5.74 3.81 -20.19
C PRO A 79 -5.76 5.00 -19.21
N THR A 80 -5.25 6.15 -19.68
CA THR A 80 -5.01 7.34 -18.84
C THR A 80 -6.27 7.81 -18.13
N HIS A 81 -7.41 7.83 -18.83
CA HIS A 81 -8.70 8.30 -18.29
C HIS A 81 -9.31 7.38 -17.21
N ARG A 82 -8.79 6.15 -17.05
CA ARG A 82 -9.29 5.17 -16.06
C ARG A 82 -8.32 4.92 -14.90
N LYS A 83 -7.14 5.53 -14.89
CA LYS A 83 -6.11 5.29 -13.87
C LYS A 83 -6.65 5.52 -12.45
N TYR A 84 -7.47 6.55 -12.24
CA TYR A 84 -8.10 6.79 -10.93
C TYR A 84 -9.00 5.63 -10.49
N ALA A 85 -9.91 5.18 -11.36
CA ALA A 85 -10.84 4.10 -11.03
C ALA A 85 -10.09 2.77 -10.80
N ILE A 86 -9.10 2.48 -11.64
CA ILE A 86 -8.23 1.30 -11.49
C ILE A 86 -7.49 1.37 -10.15
N ALA A 87 -6.88 2.51 -9.81
CA ALA A 87 -6.15 2.68 -8.56
C ALA A 87 -7.04 2.46 -7.33
N LEU A 88 -8.21 3.10 -7.28
CA LEU A 88 -9.15 2.95 -6.17
C LEU A 88 -9.60 1.49 -6.00
N THR A 89 -9.94 0.83 -7.10
CA THR A 89 -10.32 -0.61 -7.08
C THR A 89 -9.17 -1.47 -6.58
N VAL A 90 -7.96 -1.24 -7.10
CA VAL A 90 -6.75 -1.99 -6.72
C VAL A 90 -6.44 -1.80 -5.23
N TYR A 91 -6.54 -0.58 -4.70
CA TYR A 91 -6.28 -0.29 -3.29
C TYR A 91 -7.25 -1.04 -2.37
N ILE A 92 -8.54 -1.08 -2.73
CA ILE A 92 -9.55 -1.81 -1.96
C ILE A 92 -9.31 -3.32 -2.06
N VAL A 93 -9.09 -3.85 -3.27
CA VAL A 93 -8.88 -5.28 -3.50
C VAL A 93 -7.63 -5.80 -2.78
N ILE A 94 -6.50 -5.09 -2.85
CA ILE A 94 -5.28 -5.44 -2.10
C ILE A 94 -5.59 -5.53 -0.61
N SER A 95 -6.26 -4.53 -0.03
CA SER A 95 -6.60 -4.53 1.39
C SER A 95 -7.50 -5.71 1.79
N LEU A 96 -8.43 -6.10 0.93
CA LEU A 96 -9.29 -7.27 1.17
C LEU A 96 -8.52 -8.59 1.03
N LEU A 97 -7.62 -8.71 0.05
CA LEU A 97 -6.78 -9.89 -0.13
C LEU A 97 -5.86 -10.08 1.08
N GLU A 98 -5.11 -9.03 1.46
CA GLU A 98 -4.21 -9.09 2.61
C GLU A 98 -4.95 -9.26 3.95
N GLY A 99 -6.16 -8.70 4.09
CA GLY A 99 -6.99 -8.87 5.28
C GLY A 99 -7.59 -10.27 5.43
N GLY A 100 -7.78 -10.99 4.32
CA GLY A 100 -8.51 -12.26 4.28
C GLY A 100 -7.66 -13.51 4.10
N TYR A 101 -6.45 -13.41 3.54
CA TYR A 101 -5.70 -14.58 3.12
C TYR A 101 -5.34 -15.54 4.27
N LEU A 102 -5.10 -15.06 5.49
CA LEU A 102 -4.79 -15.90 6.66
C LEU A 102 -5.95 -16.80 7.14
N TYR A 103 -7.15 -16.61 6.60
CA TYR A 103 -8.32 -17.47 6.90
C TYR A 103 -8.52 -18.58 5.87
N THR A 104 -7.69 -18.65 4.85
CA THR A 104 -7.84 -19.57 3.73
C THR A 104 -6.80 -20.70 3.78
N PRO A 105 -7.00 -21.82 3.09
CA PRO A 105 -5.99 -22.87 2.99
C PRO A 105 -4.78 -22.42 2.17
N VAL A 106 -3.62 -23.03 2.40
CA VAL A 106 -2.33 -22.66 1.81
C VAL A 106 -2.36 -22.43 0.29
N PRO A 107 -2.97 -23.30 -0.55
CA PRO A 107 -3.03 -23.04 -1.99
C PRO A 107 -3.78 -21.76 -2.35
N VAL A 108 -4.83 -21.41 -1.60
CA VAL A 108 -5.60 -20.19 -1.78
C VAL A 108 -4.80 -18.97 -1.28
N MET A 109 -4.09 -19.10 -0.15
CA MET A 109 -3.14 -18.06 0.30
C MET A 109 -2.13 -17.73 -0.80
N MET A 110 -1.55 -18.74 -1.43
CA MET A 110 -0.59 -18.57 -2.52
C MET A 110 -1.20 -17.82 -3.71
N ALA A 111 -2.41 -18.19 -4.12
CA ALA A 111 -3.14 -17.51 -5.20
C ALA A 111 -3.47 -16.06 -4.84
N MET A 112 -3.92 -15.79 -3.61
CA MET A 112 -4.19 -14.44 -3.13
C MET A 112 -2.93 -13.58 -3.10
N CYS A 113 -1.80 -14.10 -2.63
CA CYS A 113 -0.52 -13.40 -2.63
C CYS A 113 0.01 -13.16 -4.05
N LEU A 114 -0.20 -14.09 -4.99
CA LEU A 114 0.12 -13.87 -6.41
C LEU A 114 -0.67 -12.68 -6.97
N CYS A 115 -1.98 -12.65 -6.73
CA CYS A 115 -2.85 -11.55 -7.15
C CYS A 115 -2.46 -10.23 -6.49
N ASP A 116 -2.13 -10.26 -5.20
CA ASP A 116 -1.66 -9.09 -4.47
C ASP A 116 -0.36 -8.53 -5.07
N GLY A 117 0.59 -9.38 -5.39
CA GLY A 117 1.82 -8.98 -6.08
C GLY A 117 1.57 -8.30 -7.42
N LEU A 118 0.69 -8.88 -8.26
CA LEU A 118 0.26 -8.30 -9.55
C LEU A 118 -0.35 -6.91 -9.37
N LEU A 119 -1.31 -6.79 -8.46
CA LEU A 119 -2.01 -5.54 -8.18
C LEU A 119 -1.11 -4.51 -7.51
N GLY A 120 -0.16 -4.95 -6.67
CA GLY A 120 0.81 -4.10 -6.01
C GLY A 120 1.70 -3.33 -7.00
N VAL A 121 2.12 -3.96 -8.09
CA VAL A 121 2.86 -3.28 -9.17
C VAL A 121 1.97 -2.25 -9.86
N THR A 122 0.70 -2.57 -10.11
CA THR A 122 -0.26 -1.63 -10.69
C THR A 122 -0.45 -0.40 -9.81
N SER A 123 -0.66 -0.60 -8.51
CA SER A 123 -0.75 0.45 -7.50
C SER A 123 0.49 1.35 -7.51
N TYR A 124 1.66 0.74 -7.44
CA TYR A 124 2.95 1.44 -7.42
C TYR A 124 3.17 2.27 -8.68
N THR A 125 2.94 1.68 -9.86
CA THR A 125 3.15 2.33 -11.15
C THR A 125 2.24 3.52 -11.33
N ILE A 126 0.93 3.40 -11.03
CA ILE A 126 -0.02 4.51 -11.12
C ILE A 126 0.40 5.65 -10.19
N ARG A 127 0.71 5.34 -8.93
CA ARG A 127 1.09 6.36 -7.95
C ARG A 127 2.37 7.10 -8.33
N ILE A 128 3.46 6.36 -8.62
CA ILE A 128 4.76 6.97 -8.94
C ILE A 128 4.63 7.84 -10.18
N SER A 129 4.11 7.29 -11.26
CA SER A 129 3.93 7.97 -12.52
C SER A 129 3.09 9.25 -12.37
N ALA A 130 1.96 9.16 -11.68
CA ALA A 130 1.06 10.29 -11.45
C ALA A 130 1.70 11.38 -10.58
N THR A 131 2.31 11.02 -9.46
CA THR A 131 2.92 12.02 -8.55
C THR A 131 4.14 12.68 -9.17
N GLN A 132 4.98 11.93 -9.89
CA GLN A 132 6.17 12.47 -10.56
C GLN A 132 5.82 13.41 -11.73
N SER A 133 4.70 13.18 -12.42
CA SER A 133 4.25 14.07 -13.50
C SER A 133 3.50 15.31 -12.99
N TYR A 134 2.87 15.23 -11.81
CA TYR A 134 2.10 16.32 -11.22
C TYR A 134 2.97 17.31 -10.43
N VAL A 135 3.94 16.81 -9.66
CA VAL A 135 4.79 17.63 -8.80
C VAL A 135 5.87 18.34 -9.65
N PRO A 136 6.01 19.70 -9.55
CA PRO A 136 7.08 20.43 -10.21
C PRO A 136 8.47 19.91 -9.83
N ASP A 137 9.41 19.87 -10.78
CA ASP A 137 10.76 19.30 -10.59
C ASP A 137 11.48 19.87 -9.38
N GLU A 138 11.39 21.17 -9.17
CA GLU A 138 11.99 21.89 -8.03
C GLU A 138 11.48 21.42 -6.66
N LYS A 139 10.27 20.85 -6.61
CA LYS A 139 9.61 20.40 -5.38
C LYS A 139 9.61 18.87 -5.21
N LYS A 140 10.01 18.10 -6.23
CA LYS A 140 9.98 16.62 -6.19
C LYS A 140 10.77 16.04 -5.02
N GLY A 141 11.97 16.54 -4.78
CA GLY A 141 12.80 16.05 -3.68
C GLY A 141 12.16 16.28 -2.31
N ARG A 142 11.60 17.46 -2.08
CA ARG A 142 10.92 17.82 -0.82
C ARG A 142 9.62 17.04 -0.64
N PHE A 143 8.83 16.90 -1.71
CA PHE A 143 7.62 16.07 -1.69
C PHE A 143 7.94 14.60 -1.37
N ASN A 144 8.91 14.01 -2.07
CA ASN A 144 9.31 12.61 -1.83
C ASN A 144 9.86 12.42 -0.41
N GLY A 145 10.62 13.39 0.13
CA GLY A 145 11.09 13.35 1.51
C GLY A 145 9.95 13.34 2.52
N ALA A 146 8.98 14.24 2.39
CA ALA A 146 7.81 14.30 3.26
C ALA A 146 6.93 13.04 3.12
N PHE A 147 6.71 12.57 1.89
CA PHE A 147 5.94 11.36 1.61
C PHE A 147 6.59 10.10 2.23
N ASN A 148 7.90 9.93 2.04
CA ASN A 148 8.63 8.79 2.61
C ASN A 148 8.67 8.85 4.13
N MET A 149 8.79 10.04 4.72
CA MET A 149 8.72 10.20 6.18
C MET A 149 7.36 9.77 6.73
N LEU A 150 6.26 10.18 6.11
CA LEU A 150 4.90 9.73 6.48
C LEU A 150 4.77 8.21 6.41
N ASN A 151 5.26 7.60 5.34
CA ASN A 151 5.21 6.15 5.16
C ASN A 151 6.07 5.42 6.20
N THR A 152 7.26 5.94 6.52
CA THR A 152 8.14 5.34 7.53
C THR A 152 7.51 5.43 8.92
N VAL A 153 6.99 6.59 9.30
CA VAL A 153 6.27 6.77 10.58
C VAL A 153 5.05 5.86 10.63
N GLY A 154 4.27 5.79 9.55
CA GLY A 154 3.14 4.86 9.44
C GLY A 154 3.56 3.41 9.68
N SER A 155 4.59 2.94 8.98
CA SER A 155 5.09 1.57 9.11
C SER A 155 5.58 1.25 10.54
N LEU A 156 6.40 2.13 11.13
CA LEU A 156 6.88 1.95 12.51
C LEU A 156 5.73 1.93 13.52
N THR A 157 4.78 2.83 13.36
CA THR A 157 3.57 2.86 14.19
C THR A 157 2.77 1.57 14.06
N GLY A 158 2.60 1.08 12.82
CA GLY A 158 1.94 -0.19 12.55
C GLY A 158 2.62 -1.38 13.22
N GLN A 159 3.94 -1.45 13.16
CA GLN A 159 4.72 -2.49 13.83
C GLN A 159 4.50 -2.47 15.35
N LEU A 160 4.61 -1.30 15.96
CA LEU A 160 4.47 -1.14 17.42
C LEU A 160 3.05 -1.47 17.89
N VAL A 161 2.04 -0.91 17.22
CA VAL A 161 0.62 -1.11 17.59
C VAL A 161 0.21 -2.56 17.36
N ALA A 162 0.57 -3.14 16.21
CA ALA A 162 0.26 -4.54 15.93
C ALA A 162 0.98 -5.50 16.88
N GLY A 163 2.25 -5.24 17.20
CA GLY A 163 3.00 -6.02 18.18
C GLY A 163 2.32 -6.02 19.55
N ALA A 164 1.87 -4.85 20.02
CA ALA A 164 1.14 -4.74 21.28
C ALA A 164 -0.24 -5.44 21.24
N LEU A 165 -0.99 -5.28 20.15
CA LEU A 165 -2.33 -5.88 20.01
C LEU A 165 -2.28 -7.41 19.91
N THR A 166 -1.27 -7.99 19.28
CA THR A 166 -1.12 -9.45 19.15
C THR A 166 -0.83 -10.17 20.47
N VAL A 167 -0.49 -9.43 21.53
CA VAL A 167 -0.38 -10.00 22.88
C VAL A 167 -1.75 -10.42 23.44
N VAL A 168 -2.82 -9.70 23.07
CA VAL A 168 -4.17 -9.91 23.62
C VAL A 168 -5.19 -10.37 22.57
N LEU A 169 -4.91 -10.19 21.30
CA LEU A 169 -5.83 -10.53 20.21
C LEU A 169 -5.19 -11.53 19.23
N PRO A 170 -5.99 -12.38 18.58
CA PRO A 170 -5.50 -13.27 17.54
C PRO A 170 -4.84 -12.51 16.39
N PRO A 171 -3.63 -12.92 15.95
CA PRO A 171 -2.88 -12.22 14.89
C PRO A 171 -3.68 -11.99 13.61
N ARG A 172 -4.51 -12.97 13.20
CA ARG A 172 -5.39 -12.85 12.03
C ARG A 172 -6.37 -11.69 12.16
N LEU A 173 -6.99 -11.55 13.33
CA LEU A 173 -7.96 -10.49 13.60
C LEU A 173 -7.30 -9.11 13.56
N VAL A 174 -6.10 -9.00 14.16
CA VAL A 174 -5.33 -7.75 14.15
C VAL A 174 -5.00 -7.34 12.73
N LEU A 175 -4.48 -8.26 11.90
CA LEU A 175 -4.17 -7.96 10.50
C LEU A 175 -5.41 -7.54 9.72
N THR A 176 -6.52 -8.28 9.86
CA THR A 176 -7.78 -7.94 9.19
C THR A 176 -8.26 -6.54 9.60
N ALA A 177 -8.19 -6.17 10.87
CA ALA A 177 -8.56 -4.84 11.34
C ALA A 177 -7.73 -3.73 10.67
N PHE A 178 -6.40 -3.89 10.61
CA PHE A 178 -5.52 -2.94 9.91
C PHE A 178 -5.87 -2.82 8.42
N MET A 179 -6.15 -3.94 7.76
CA MET A 179 -6.49 -3.93 6.33
C MET A 179 -7.88 -3.33 6.06
N LEU A 180 -8.86 -3.56 6.92
CA LEU A 180 -10.17 -2.90 6.84
C LEU A 180 -10.07 -1.38 7.04
N VAL A 181 -9.23 -0.93 7.97
CA VAL A 181 -8.92 0.49 8.15
C VAL A 181 -8.28 1.07 6.89
N THR A 182 -7.38 0.33 6.26
CA THR A 182 -6.74 0.74 4.99
C THR A 182 -7.75 0.79 3.84
N ALA A 183 -8.65 -0.17 3.74
CA ALA A 183 -9.74 -0.13 2.75
C ALA A 183 -10.66 1.06 2.97
N ALA A 184 -11.02 1.35 4.23
CA ALA A 184 -11.81 2.53 4.58
C ALA A 184 -11.05 3.83 4.24
N ALA A 185 -9.74 3.89 4.50
CA ALA A 185 -8.89 5.01 4.13
C ALA A 185 -8.85 5.22 2.60
N ALA A 186 -8.83 4.15 1.79
CA ALA A 186 -8.93 4.26 0.34
C ALA A 186 -10.26 4.91 -0.09
N ILE A 187 -11.36 4.50 0.50
CA ILE A 187 -12.69 5.05 0.20
C ILE A 187 -12.78 6.52 0.64
N VAL A 188 -12.33 6.84 1.85
CA VAL A 188 -12.43 8.19 2.42
C VAL A 188 -11.48 9.17 1.74
N PHE A 189 -10.19 8.84 1.63
CA PHE A 189 -9.19 9.78 1.11
C PHE A 189 -9.17 9.79 -0.42
N ILE A 190 -9.12 8.63 -1.07
CA ILE A 190 -9.07 8.56 -2.54
C ILE A 190 -10.49 8.73 -3.13
N GLY A 191 -11.47 7.98 -2.63
CA GLY A 191 -12.86 8.07 -3.09
C GLY A 191 -13.52 9.39 -2.76
N GLY A 192 -13.35 9.90 -1.53
CA GLY A 192 -13.94 11.17 -1.07
C GLY A 192 -13.34 12.41 -1.76
N ASN A 193 -12.12 12.32 -2.30
CA ASN A 193 -11.47 13.40 -3.03
C ASN A 193 -11.35 13.12 -4.53
N LYS A 194 -12.36 12.48 -5.11
CA LYS A 194 -12.39 12.03 -6.51
C LYS A 194 -11.87 13.07 -7.50
N THR A 195 -12.37 14.30 -7.45
CA THR A 195 -11.99 15.35 -8.39
C THR A 195 -10.51 15.71 -8.30
N ALA A 196 -10.00 15.90 -7.08
CA ALA A 196 -8.61 16.28 -6.86
C ALA A 196 -7.63 15.14 -7.18
N VAL A 197 -7.97 13.90 -6.80
CA VAL A 197 -7.11 12.72 -7.05
C VAL A 197 -7.17 12.30 -8.52
N SER A 198 -8.32 12.35 -9.17
CA SER A 198 -8.42 12.04 -10.61
C SER A 198 -7.65 13.04 -11.48
N ALA A 199 -7.59 14.31 -11.08
CA ALA A 199 -6.76 15.32 -11.76
C ALA A 199 -5.26 14.98 -11.73
N ILE A 200 -4.80 14.26 -10.70
CA ILE A 200 -3.43 13.77 -10.58
C ILE A 200 -3.25 12.45 -11.35
N TYR A 201 -4.14 11.47 -11.12
CA TYR A 201 -3.99 10.10 -11.64
C TYR A 201 -4.32 9.98 -13.13
N ASN A 202 -5.30 10.73 -13.62
CA ASN A 202 -5.72 10.71 -15.03
C ASN A 202 -4.95 11.70 -15.92
N ARG A 203 -3.91 12.34 -15.40
CA ARG A 203 -3.07 13.26 -16.19
C ARG A 203 -2.33 12.50 -17.28
N GLN A 204 -2.35 13.05 -18.50
CA GLN A 204 -1.50 12.55 -19.60
C GLN A 204 -0.04 12.85 -19.26
N GLN A 205 0.81 11.88 -19.51
CA GLN A 205 2.27 11.98 -19.37
C GLN A 205 2.90 12.47 -20.66
#